data_a8ce1b1a1e271d1e56e28dce7779937c
#
_entry.id   a8ce1b1a1e271d1e56e28dce7779937c
#
_cell.length_a   1.000
_cell.length_b   1.000
_cell.length_c   1.000
_cell.angle_alpha   90.00
_cell.angle_beta   90.00
_cell.angle_gamma   90.00
#
_symmetry.space_group_name_H-M   'P 1'
#
loop_
_entity.id
_entity.type
_entity.pdbx_description
1 polymer ?
#
loop_
_entity_poly.entity_id
_entity_poly.type
_entity_poly.pdbx_seq_one_letter_code
_entity_poly.pdbx_strand_id
1 'polypeptide(L)' 'PPMEALAALAYGAAYSAVILGLTVFFFRRRDLP' A
#
# COMPACT_ATOMS: atom_id res chain seq x y z
N PRO A 1 -18.28 -13.14 11.54
CA PRO A 1 -17.42 -14.19 11.04
C PRO A 1 -16.01 -13.70 10.78
N PRO A 2 -15.02 -14.51 11.12
CA PRO A 2 -13.62 -14.08 10.99
C PRO A 2 -13.20 -13.81 9.55
N MET A 3 -13.93 -14.37 8.61
CA MET A 3 -13.60 -14.17 7.19
C MET A 3 -13.77 -12.73 6.76
N GLU A 4 -14.81 -12.07 7.26
CA GLU A 4 -15.03 -10.66 6.92
C GLU A 4 -13.95 -9.78 7.50
N ALA A 5 -13.55 -10.08 8.72
CA ALA A 5 -12.48 -9.31 9.35
C ALA A 5 -11.16 -9.51 8.62
N LEU A 6 -10.88 -10.74 8.22
CA LEU A 6 -9.67 -11.04 7.48
C LEU A 6 -9.66 -10.35 6.12
N ALA A 7 -10.80 -10.34 5.45
CA ALA A 7 -10.90 -9.69 4.16
C ALA A 7 -10.68 -8.19 4.28
N ALA A 8 -11.25 -7.58 5.31
CA ALA A 8 -11.06 -6.15 5.54
C ALA A 8 -9.62 -5.83 5.82
N LEU A 9 -8.97 -6.64 6.64
CA LEU A 9 -7.56 -6.45 6.96
C LEU A 9 -6.69 -6.60 5.73
N ALA A 10 -6.96 -7.61 4.93
CA ALA A 10 -6.18 -7.84 3.72
C ALA A 10 -6.36 -6.69 2.75
N TYR A 11 -7.57 -6.19 2.63
CA TYR A 11 -7.85 -5.07 1.76
C TYR A 11 -7.11 -3.81 2.20
N GLY A 12 -7.17 -3.52 3.49
CA GLY A 12 -6.49 -2.37 4.04
C GLY A 12 -4.98 -2.46 3.87
N ALA A 13 -4.44 -3.64 4.13
CA ALA A 13 -3.00 -3.85 4.00
C ALA A 13 -2.57 -3.68 2.54
N ALA A 14 -3.33 -4.21 1.61
CA ALA A 14 -3.01 -4.08 0.19
C ALA A 14 -3.07 -2.62 -0.24
N TYR A 15 -4.07 -1.89 0.22
CA TYR A 15 -4.21 -0.48 -0.11
C TYR A 15 -3.04 0.32 0.43
N SER A 16 -2.69 0.07 1.68
CA SER A 16 -1.57 0.77 2.30
C SER A 16 -0.27 0.48 1.56
N ALA A 17 -0.06 -0.77 1.17
CA ALA A 17 1.14 -1.15 0.46
C ALA A 17 1.24 -0.43 -0.89
N VAL A 18 0.12 -0.30 -1.59
CA VAL A 18 0.10 0.39 -2.87
C VAL A 18 0.46 1.86 -2.70
N ILE A 19 -0.16 2.50 -1.69
CA ILE A 19 0.10 3.92 -1.44
C ILE A 19 1.56 4.13 -1.06
N LEU A 20 2.08 3.30 -0.17
CA LEU A 20 3.48 3.41 0.26
C LEU A 20 4.42 3.16 -0.91
N GLY A 21 4.12 2.15 -1.71
CA GLY A 21 4.93 1.86 -2.88
C GLY A 21 4.97 3.00 -3.87
N LEU A 22 3.82 3.60 -4.11
CA LEU A 22 3.74 4.74 -5.02
C LEU A 22 4.51 5.93 -4.47
N THR A 23 4.39 6.17 -3.17
CA THR A 23 5.10 7.29 -2.54
C THR A 23 6.61 7.10 -2.67
N VAL A 24 7.10 5.90 -2.37
CA VAL A 24 8.52 5.60 -2.47
C VAL A 24 8.98 5.71 -3.91
N PHE A 25 8.17 5.20 -4.84
CA PHE A 25 8.51 5.24 -6.25
C PHE A 25 8.65 6.69 -6.73
N PHE A 26 7.70 7.52 -6.37
CA PHE A 26 7.75 8.93 -6.74
C PHE A 26 8.93 9.64 -6.12
N PHE A 27 9.24 9.31 -4.88
CA PHE A 27 10.35 9.93 -4.17
C PHE A 27 11.68 9.58 -4.84
N ARG A 28 11.81 8.34 -5.24
CA ARG A 28 13.03 7.88 -5.89
C ARG A 28 13.20 8.49 -7.26
N ARG A 29 12.12 8.69 -7.95
CA ARG A 29 12.14 9.28 -9.27
C ARG A 29 12.55 10.75 -9.21
N ARG A 30 12.19 11.38 -8.13
CA ARG A 30 12.50 12.80 -7.95
C ARG A 30 13.97 13.03 -7.64
N ASP A 31 14.62 12.01 -7.11
CA ASP A 31 16.02 12.11 -6.73
C ASP A 31 16.94 12.08 -7.94
N LEU A 32 16.43 11.72 -9.09
CA LEU A 32 17.22 11.70 -10.31
C LEU A 32 17.45 13.12 -10.82
N PRO A 33 18.71 13.46 -11.13
CA PRO A 33 19.01 14.76 -11.72
C PRO A 33 18.43 14.96 -13.10
#